data_606bb8e94bcb8113039ca940a828bee0
#
_entry.id   606bb8e94bcb8113039ca940a828bee0
#
_cell.length_a   1.000
_cell.length_b   1.000
_cell.length_c   1.000
_cell.angle_alpha   90.00
_cell.angle_beta   90.00
_cell.angle_gamma   90.00
#
_symmetry.space_group_name_H-M   'P 1'
#
loop_
_entity.id
_entity.type
_entity.pdbx_description
1 polymer ?
#
loop_
_entity_poly.entity_id
_entity_poly.type
_entity_poly.pdbx_seq_one_letter_code
_entity_poly.pdbx_strand_id
1 'polypeptide(L)'
;MSHVSFRALGHAGALAALSLGGCSGPVNNQQGHMPAQPVAFSHAVHAGQYELDCQYCHVGAERSRHAGVPSASVCMNCHMQVKKDSPEIQKVAAAVAANAPIEWVRVHRLPDHAFFNHASHVTAGLKCQTCHGQVQEMVRVEQVEPMTMGWCLDCHRKTSTESLTAPTPSAPRAGELLALSSGTPLPAPSKSPRILRPPSDCSGCHR
;
A
#
# COMPACT_ATOMS: atom_id res chain seq x y z
N MET A 1 -6.18 -40.69 83.24
CA MET A 1 -6.72 -39.39 82.83
C MET A 1 -5.95 -39.00 81.56
N SER A 2 -6.52 -39.35 80.41
CA SER A 2 -5.82 -39.21 79.13
C SER A 2 -6.42 -38.06 78.36
N HIS A 3 -5.62 -37.01 78.05
CA HIS A 3 -6.05 -35.85 77.21
C HIS A 3 -5.88 -36.21 75.74
N VAL A 4 -6.99 -36.22 75.04
CA VAL A 4 -7.03 -36.32 73.60
C VAL A 4 -6.99 -34.90 72.96
N SER A 5 -5.90 -34.56 72.30
CA SER A 5 -5.76 -33.30 71.56
C SER A 5 -6.31 -33.46 70.16
N PHE A 6 -7.37 -32.73 69.85
CA PHE A 6 -7.89 -32.60 68.48
C PHE A 6 -7.05 -31.58 67.72
N ARG A 7 -6.34 -32.08 66.66
CA ARG A 7 -5.72 -31.19 65.70
C ARG A 7 -6.74 -30.86 64.60
N ALA A 8 -7.09 -29.60 64.49
CA ALA A 8 -7.85 -29.09 63.33
C ALA A 8 -7.00 -29.01 62.11
N LEU A 9 -7.35 -29.78 61.07
CA LEU A 9 -6.78 -29.63 59.71
C LEU A 9 -7.43 -28.42 59.04
N GLY A 10 -6.67 -27.35 58.93
CA GLY A 10 -7.04 -26.20 58.07
C GLY A 10 -6.90 -26.57 56.61
N HIS A 11 -8.00 -26.61 55.85
CA HIS A 11 -7.99 -26.71 54.42
C HIS A 11 -7.70 -25.32 53.83
N ALA A 12 -6.46 -25.10 53.43
CA ALA A 12 -6.10 -23.93 52.60
C ALA A 12 -6.60 -24.18 51.19
N GLY A 13 -7.75 -23.61 50.87
CA GLY A 13 -8.25 -23.59 49.50
C GLY A 13 -7.37 -22.69 48.62
N ALA A 14 -6.57 -23.29 47.77
CA ALA A 14 -5.85 -22.58 46.70
C ALA A 14 -6.86 -22.13 45.63
N LEU A 15 -7.27 -20.87 45.68
CA LEU A 15 -7.95 -20.22 44.54
C LEU A 15 -6.96 -20.11 43.40
N ALA A 16 -7.02 -21.04 42.43
CA ALA A 16 -6.35 -20.91 41.15
C ALA A 16 -7.04 -19.77 40.37
N ALA A 17 -6.43 -18.60 40.37
CA ALA A 17 -6.79 -17.53 39.44
C ALA A 17 -6.48 -17.99 38.02
N LEU A 18 -7.47 -18.49 37.29
CA LEU A 18 -7.39 -18.63 35.86
C LEU A 18 -7.27 -17.21 35.27
N SER A 19 -6.06 -16.79 35.01
CA SER A 19 -5.79 -15.64 34.13
C SER A 19 -6.28 -16.02 32.74
N LEU A 20 -7.46 -15.52 32.38
CA LEU A 20 -7.92 -15.44 30.99
C LEU A 20 -6.94 -14.53 30.24
N GLY A 21 -5.81 -15.09 29.85
CA GLY A 21 -4.92 -14.48 28.89
C GLY A 21 -5.68 -14.39 27.57
N GLY A 22 -6.34 -13.24 27.34
CA GLY A 22 -6.97 -12.96 26.06
C GLY A 22 -5.95 -13.18 24.95
N CYS A 23 -6.35 -13.83 23.88
CA CYS A 23 -5.58 -14.01 22.65
C CYS A 23 -5.37 -12.65 21.96
N SER A 24 -4.64 -11.75 22.59
CA SER A 24 -4.12 -10.53 21.97
C SER A 24 -2.67 -10.78 21.52
N GLY A 25 -2.49 -11.82 20.69
CA GLY A 25 -1.28 -11.90 19.91
C GLY A 25 -1.23 -10.66 19.00
N PRO A 26 -0.05 -10.04 18.77
CA PRO A 26 0.05 -8.92 17.85
C PRO A 26 -0.54 -9.35 16.51
N VAL A 27 -1.54 -8.62 16.04
CA VAL A 27 -2.05 -8.82 14.69
C VAL A 27 -0.87 -8.53 13.76
N ASN A 28 -0.32 -9.57 13.14
CA ASN A 28 0.78 -9.41 12.19
C ASN A 28 0.23 -8.77 10.91
N ASN A 29 0.16 -7.45 10.91
CA ASN A 29 -0.29 -6.63 9.79
C ASN A 29 0.87 -6.18 8.90
N GLN A 30 2.06 -6.73 9.12
CA GLN A 30 3.32 -6.38 8.43
C GLN A 30 3.75 -4.91 8.56
N GLN A 31 3.16 -4.14 9.45
CA GLN A 31 3.64 -2.79 9.76
C GLN A 31 5.11 -2.84 10.21
N GLY A 32 5.94 -1.95 9.67
CA GLY A 32 7.38 -1.97 9.89
C GLY A 32 8.15 -2.92 8.95
N HIS A 33 7.48 -3.66 8.06
CA HIS A 33 8.15 -4.55 7.11
C HIS A 33 8.92 -3.74 6.07
N MET A 34 10.25 -3.84 6.11
CA MET A 34 11.20 -3.12 5.26
C MET A 34 12.28 -4.06 4.73
N PRO A 35 11.96 -4.97 3.81
CA PRO A 35 12.90 -5.97 3.33
C PRO A 35 14.01 -5.37 2.46
N ALA A 36 15.18 -6.02 2.45
CA ALA A 36 16.18 -5.73 1.46
C ALA A 36 15.66 -6.09 0.06
N GLN A 37 16.06 -5.31 -0.94
CA GLN A 37 15.67 -5.51 -2.32
C GLN A 37 16.84 -5.99 -3.17
N PRO A 38 16.61 -6.74 -4.25
CA PRO A 38 17.69 -7.22 -5.13
C PRO A 38 18.49 -6.10 -5.79
N VAL A 39 17.85 -4.94 -6.00
CA VAL A 39 18.47 -3.69 -6.44
C VAL A 39 18.18 -2.62 -5.39
N ALA A 40 19.19 -1.90 -4.95
CA ALA A 40 19.07 -0.83 -3.95
C ALA A 40 18.42 0.42 -4.56
N PHE A 41 17.11 0.34 -4.85
CA PHE A 41 16.33 1.46 -5.38
C PHE A 41 15.90 2.40 -4.24
N SER A 42 16.07 3.70 -4.43
CA SER A 42 15.69 4.73 -3.46
C SER A 42 14.57 5.62 -4.01
N HIS A 43 13.40 5.58 -3.38
CA HIS A 43 12.31 6.52 -3.68
C HIS A 43 12.69 7.96 -3.26
N ALA A 44 13.47 8.12 -2.19
CA ALA A 44 13.95 9.44 -1.75
C ALA A 44 14.75 10.16 -2.83
N VAL A 45 15.51 9.42 -3.65
CA VAL A 45 16.22 10.00 -4.78
C VAL A 45 15.29 10.29 -5.94
N HIS A 46 14.48 9.31 -6.35
CA HIS A 46 13.69 9.43 -7.59
C HIS A 46 12.44 10.29 -7.41
N ALA A 47 11.61 9.98 -6.41
CA ALA A 47 10.37 10.71 -6.16
C ALA A 47 10.55 11.92 -5.22
N GLY A 48 11.57 11.90 -4.34
CA GLY A 48 11.85 13.01 -3.44
C GLY A 48 12.73 14.06 -4.11
N GLN A 49 13.98 13.71 -4.46
CA GLN A 49 14.95 14.68 -4.96
C GLN A 49 14.68 15.11 -6.42
N TYR A 50 14.29 14.16 -7.28
CA TYR A 50 14.03 14.43 -8.70
C TYR A 50 12.55 14.59 -9.03
N GLU A 51 11.67 14.50 -8.06
CA GLU A 51 10.23 14.73 -8.18
C GLU A 51 9.56 13.92 -9.30
N LEU A 52 10.08 12.71 -9.60
CA LEU A 52 9.46 11.84 -10.58
C LEU A 52 8.07 11.41 -10.11
N ASP A 53 7.08 11.56 -10.97
CA ASP A 53 5.71 11.17 -10.68
C ASP A 53 5.61 9.67 -10.36
N CYS A 54 4.79 9.33 -9.36
CA CYS A 54 4.59 7.95 -8.92
C CYS A 54 4.11 7.06 -10.06
N GLN A 55 3.23 7.60 -10.90
CA GLN A 55 2.60 6.86 -12.01
C GLN A 55 3.53 6.70 -13.22
N TYR A 56 4.65 7.41 -13.28
CA TYR A 56 5.67 7.14 -14.29
C TYR A 56 6.19 5.69 -14.17
N CYS A 57 6.35 5.21 -12.95
CA CYS A 57 6.80 3.85 -12.66
C CYS A 57 5.64 2.90 -12.33
N HIS A 58 4.65 3.36 -11.58
CA HIS A 58 3.49 2.58 -11.15
C HIS A 58 2.27 2.81 -12.05
N VAL A 59 2.45 2.56 -13.35
CA VAL A 59 1.46 2.86 -14.42
C VAL A 59 0.12 2.14 -14.25
N GLY A 60 0.07 1.06 -13.48
CA GLY A 60 -1.16 0.31 -13.19
C GLY A 60 -2.03 0.95 -12.10
N ALA A 61 -1.50 1.89 -11.31
CA ALA A 61 -2.18 2.41 -10.12
C ALA A 61 -3.57 3.02 -10.43
N GLU A 62 -3.69 3.73 -11.55
CA GLU A 62 -4.93 4.40 -11.96
C GLU A 62 -5.85 3.52 -12.84
N ARG A 63 -5.33 2.39 -13.35
CA ARG A 63 -6.03 1.58 -14.38
C ARG A 63 -6.33 0.15 -13.95
N SER A 64 -5.70 -0.33 -12.88
CA SER A 64 -5.75 -1.73 -12.46
C SER A 64 -5.92 -1.85 -10.96
N ARG A 65 -6.30 -3.06 -10.53
CA ARG A 65 -6.26 -3.41 -9.11
C ARG A 65 -4.83 -3.42 -8.53
N HIS A 66 -3.82 -3.63 -9.37
CA HIS A 66 -2.42 -3.65 -8.99
C HIS A 66 -1.69 -2.45 -9.61
N ALA A 67 -0.98 -1.69 -8.79
CA ALA A 67 -0.17 -0.59 -9.26
C ALA A 67 0.99 -1.08 -10.14
N GLY A 68 1.49 -2.27 -9.84
CA GLY A 68 2.64 -2.86 -10.52
C GLY A 68 3.96 -2.23 -10.08
N VAL A 69 5.04 -2.84 -10.56
CA VAL A 69 6.38 -2.28 -10.55
C VAL A 69 6.86 -2.16 -11.99
N PRO A 70 7.69 -1.16 -12.32
CA PRO A 70 8.15 -0.98 -13.70
C PRO A 70 9.03 -2.16 -14.13
N SER A 71 9.00 -2.48 -15.41
CA SER A 71 10.00 -3.37 -16.01
C SER A 71 11.40 -2.74 -15.92
N ALA A 72 12.44 -3.57 -15.91
CA ALA A 72 13.82 -3.10 -15.87
C ALA A 72 14.16 -2.13 -17.03
N SER A 73 13.49 -2.26 -18.18
CA SER A 73 13.66 -1.36 -19.33
C SER A 73 13.25 0.08 -19.04
N VAL A 74 12.25 0.31 -18.19
CA VAL A 74 11.84 1.68 -17.79
C VAL A 74 12.98 2.39 -17.06
N CYS A 75 13.72 1.69 -16.21
CA CYS A 75 14.89 2.23 -15.52
C CYS A 75 15.96 2.70 -16.53
N MET A 76 16.13 1.92 -17.60
CA MET A 76 17.15 2.19 -18.62
C MET A 76 16.81 3.39 -19.51
N ASN A 77 15.60 3.97 -19.47
CA ASN A 77 15.31 5.23 -20.16
C ASN A 77 16.28 6.35 -19.73
N CYS A 78 16.70 6.36 -18.47
CA CYS A 78 17.68 7.31 -17.94
C CYS A 78 19.04 6.65 -17.67
N HIS A 79 19.04 5.42 -17.14
CA HIS A 79 20.25 4.78 -16.65
C HIS A 79 21.17 4.21 -17.76
N MET A 80 20.77 4.26 -19.01
CA MET A 80 21.72 4.09 -20.12
C MET A 80 22.82 5.15 -20.13
N GLN A 81 22.56 6.33 -19.54
CA GLN A 81 23.51 7.45 -19.46
C GLN A 81 23.84 7.81 -18.00
N VAL A 82 22.85 7.78 -17.14
CA VAL A 82 22.99 8.20 -15.73
C VAL A 82 23.43 7.02 -14.86
N LYS A 83 24.55 7.18 -14.14
CA LYS A 83 25.11 6.17 -13.23
C LYS A 83 25.26 4.77 -13.85
N LYS A 84 25.48 4.68 -15.15
CA LYS A 84 25.58 3.42 -15.90
C LYS A 84 26.60 2.43 -15.32
N ASP A 85 27.68 2.94 -14.70
CA ASP A 85 28.76 2.14 -14.14
C ASP A 85 28.52 1.74 -12.66
N SER A 86 27.39 2.12 -12.07
CA SER A 86 27.00 1.72 -10.72
C SER A 86 26.70 0.22 -10.68
N PRO A 87 27.19 -0.54 -9.66
CA PRO A 87 26.87 -1.95 -9.52
C PRO A 87 25.37 -2.26 -9.52
N GLU A 88 24.55 -1.37 -8.94
CA GLU A 88 23.11 -1.54 -8.91
C GLU A 88 22.48 -1.37 -10.30
N ILE A 89 22.97 -0.43 -11.09
CA ILE A 89 22.51 -0.22 -12.47
C ILE A 89 22.97 -1.36 -13.38
N GLN A 90 24.16 -1.92 -13.14
CA GLN A 90 24.62 -3.10 -13.87
C GLN A 90 23.70 -4.32 -13.66
N LYS A 91 23.13 -4.49 -12.44
CA LYS A 91 22.11 -5.53 -12.19
C LYS A 91 20.85 -5.30 -13.05
N VAL A 92 20.39 -4.04 -13.16
CA VAL A 92 19.25 -3.67 -13.99
C VAL A 92 19.53 -3.93 -15.47
N ALA A 93 20.71 -3.52 -15.97
CA ALA A 93 21.14 -3.75 -17.34
C ALA A 93 21.23 -5.25 -17.67
N ALA A 94 21.74 -6.06 -16.74
CA ALA A 94 21.80 -7.51 -16.89
C ALA A 94 20.40 -8.14 -16.96
N ALA A 95 19.44 -7.67 -16.16
CA ALA A 95 18.05 -8.12 -16.22
C ALA A 95 17.41 -7.80 -17.59
N VAL A 96 17.66 -6.60 -18.13
CA VAL A 96 17.19 -6.23 -19.48
C VAL A 96 17.82 -7.13 -20.54
N ALA A 97 19.14 -7.33 -20.50
CA ALA A 97 19.85 -8.16 -21.46
C ALA A 97 19.38 -9.62 -21.44
N ALA A 98 19.04 -10.13 -20.26
CA ALA A 98 18.51 -11.48 -20.06
C ALA A 98 17.00 -11.59 -20.36
N ASN A 99 16.32 -10.49 -20.67
CA ASN A 99 14.86 -10.39 -20.74
C ASN A 99 14.17 -11.04 -19.53
N ALA A 100 14.73 -10.81 -18.33
CA ALA A 100 14.27 -11.36 -17.07
C ALA A 100 13.72 -10.26 -16.15
N PRO A 101 12.70 -10.54 -15.34
CA PRO A 101 12.22 -9.59 -14.34
C PRO A 101 13.24 -9.44 -13.21
N ILE A 102 13.23 -8.29 -12.54
CA ILE A 102 13.86 -8.13 -11.24
C ILE A 102 12.91 -8.69 -10.19
N GLU A 103 13.34 -9.67 -9.41
CA GLU A 103 12.54 -10.36 -8.40
C GLU A 103 12.37 -9.49 -7.13
N TRP A 104 11.58 -8.43 -7.26
CA TRP A 104 11.32 -7.51 -6.15
C TRP A 104 10.60 -8.20 -4.99
N VAL A 105 11.07 -7.95 -3.77
CA VAL A 105 10.41 -8.42 -2.56
C VAL A 105 9.21 -7.52 -2.26
N ARG A 106 8.02 -8.13 -2.14
CA ARG A 106 6.80 -7.40 -1.84
C ARG A 106 6.86 -6.80 -0.43
N VAL A 107 6.67 -5.48 -0.33
CA VAL A 107 6.63 -4.74 0.94
C VAL A 107 5.21 -4.71 1.51
N HIS A 108 4.25 -4.25 0.72
CA HIS A 108 2.86 -4.12 1.14
C HIS A 108 2.07 -5.38 0.75
N ARG A 109 1.48 -6.02 1.74
CA ARG A 109 0.71 -7.24 1.53
C ARG A 109 -0.60 -7.20 2.29
N LEU A 110 -1.69 -7.46 1.59
CA LEU A 110 -2.99 -7.76 2.17
C LEU A 110 -3.20 -9.28 2.20
N PRO A 111 -4.06 -9.79 3.10
CA PRO A 111 -4.50 -11.18 3.04
C PRO A 111 -5.15 -11.51 1.70
N ASP A 112 -5.00 -12.74 1.23
CA ASP A 112 -5.47 -13.14 -0.11
C ASP A 112 -7.01 -13.04 -0.28
N HIS A 113 -7.76 -13.10 0.84
CA HIS A 113 -9.21 -12.90 0.87
C HIS A 113 -9.63 -11.43 0.84
N ALA A 114 -8.69 -10.47 0.94
CA ALA A 114 -8.98 -9.04 0.86
C ALA A 114 -8.79 -8.55 -0.58
N PHE A 115 -9.90 -8.18 -1.21
CA PHE A 115 -9.90 -7.66 -2.58
C PHE A 115 -9.71 -6.14 -2.57
N PHE A 116 -8.50 -5.70 -2.92
CA PHE A 116 -8.17 -4.28 -3.04
C PHE A 116 -8.02 -3.88 -4.51
N ASN A 117 -8.49 -2.68 -4.85
CA ASN A 117 -8.37 -2.14 -6.19
C ASN A 117 -7.73 -0.74 -6.14
N HIS A 118 -6.48 -0.60 -6.59
CA HIS A 118 -5.80 0.69 -6.66
C HIS A 118 -6.56 1.70 -7.51
N ALA A 119 -7.04 1.31 -8.70
CA ALA A 119 -7.71 2.24 -9.61
C ALA A 119 -8.89 2.95 -8.95
N SER A 120 -9.69 2.24 -8.16
CA SER A 120 -10.83 2.85 -7.46
C SER A 120 -10.40 3.92 -6.45
N HIS A 121 -9.28 3.71 -5.76
CA HIS A 121 -8.77 4.64 -4.74
C HIS A 121 -8.05 5.83 -5.38
N VAL A 122 -7.24 5.59 -6.40
CA VAL A 122 -6.50 6.64 -7.13
C VAL A 122 -7.47 7.54 -7.90
N THR A 123 -8.46 6.98 -8.60
CA THR A 123 -9.48 7.77 -9.29
C THR A 123 -10.43 8.50 -8.34
N ALA A 124 -10.53 8.06 -7.08
CA ALA A 124 -11.20 8.80 -6.02
C ALA A 124 -10.38 10.00 -5.52
N GLY A 125 -9.15 10.17 -5.99
CA GLY A 125 -8.27 11.28 -5.64
C GLY A 125 -7.48 11.10 -4.36
N LEU A 126 -7.38 9.88 -3.84
CA LEU A 126 -6.55 9.60 -2.68
C LEU A 126 -5.06 9.68 -3.06
N LYS A 127 -4.29 10.38 -2.24
CA LYS A 127 -2.84 10.47 -2.41
C LYS A 127 -2.18 9.13 -2.06
N CYS A 128 -1.13 8.79 -2.77
CA CYS A 128 -0.37 7.56 -2.55
C CYS A 128 0.12 7.45 -1.09
N GLN A 129 0.55 8.58 -0.53
CA GLN A 129 1.06 8.70 0.84
C GLN A 129 0.02 8.36 1.91
N THR A 130 -1.27 8.49 1.62
CA THR A 130 -2.35 8.13 2.56
C THR A 130 -2.27 6.67 3.01
N CYS A 131 -1.81 5.78 2.11
CA CYS A 131 -1.70 4.35 2.40
C CYS A 131 -0.25 3.88 2.51
N HIS A 132 0.68 4.52 1.81
CA HIS A 132 2.08 4.10 1.73
C HIS A 132 3.02 4.92 2.62
N GLY A 133 2.52 5.93 3.35
CA GLY A 133 3.36 6.87 4.09
C GLY A 133 4.16 7.79 3.15
N GLN A 134 5.15 8.47 3.68
CA GLN A 134 5.98 9.42 2.93
C GLN A 134 7.03 8.68 2.08
N VAL A 135 6.56 7.89 1.11
CA VAL A 135 7.44 7.04 0.26
C VAL A 135 8.54 7.86 -0.43
N GLN A 136 8.24 9.10 -0.82
CA GLN A 136 9.23 10.00 -1.44
C GLN A 136 10.37 10.40 -0.49
N GLU A 137 10.31 10.06 0.78
CA GLU A 137 11.39 10.27 1.75
C GLU A 137 12.13 8.95 2.07
N MET A 138 11.66 7.82 1.52
CA MET A 138 12.19 6.51 1.87
C MET A 138 13.34 6.10 0.96
N VAL A 139 14.50 5.84 1.56
CA VAL A 139 15.63 5.17 0.88
C VAL A 139 15.31 3.70 0.65
N ARG A 140 14.63 3.06 1.60
CA ARG A 140 14.08 1.71 1.51
C ARG A 140 12.63 1.77 1.93
N VAL A 141 11.76 1.22 1.10
CA VAL A 141 10.31 1.26 1.36
C VAL A 141 9.95 0.36 2.54
N GLU A 142 9.13 0.90 3.42
CA GLU A 142 8.56 0.24 4.58
C GLU A 142 7.03 0.27 4.51
N GLN A 143 6.38 -0.76 5.01
CA GLN A 143 4.94 -0.68 5.25
C GLN A 143 4.68 0.11 6.54
N VAL A 144 4.33 1.38 6.41
CA VAL A 144 4.07 2.29 7.55
C VAL A 144 2.68 2.07 8.12
N GLU A 145 1.66 1.99 7.25
CA GLU A 145 0.27 1.86 7.68
C GLU A 145 -0.10 0.41 8.01
N PRO A 146 -0.97 0.19 9.00
CA PRO A 146 -1.31 -1.15 9.46
C PRO A 146 -2.08 -1.98 8.43
N MET A 147 -2.81 -1.34 7.52
CA MET A 147 -3.62 -1.97 6.47
C MET A 147 -4.54 -3.09 6.96
N THR A 148 -5.02 -2.96 8.21
CA THR A 148 -6.00 -3.89 8.79
C THR A 148 -7.41 -3.61 8.27
N MET A 149 -8.31 -4.58 8.43
CA MET A 149 -9.74 -4.39 8.10
C MET A 149 -10.32 -3.17 8.82
N GLY A 150 -10.01 -2.99 10.12
CA GLY A 150 -10.46 -1.83 10.89
C GLY A 150 -9.97 -0.51 10.31
N TRP A 151 -8.69 -0.44 9.94
CA TRP A 151 -8.10 0.75 9.31
C TRP A 151 -8.79 1.11 7.98
N CYS A 152 -9.06 0.13 7.13
CA CYS A 152 -9.80 0.33 5.89
C CYS A 152 -11.24 0.81 6.15
N LEU A 153 -11.97 0.17 7.08
CA LEU A 153 -13.34 0.50 7.42
C LEU A 153 -13.46 1.89 8.05
N ASP A 154 -12.49 2.31 8.87
CA ASP A 154 -12.49 3.64 9.47
C ASP A 154 -12.41 4.73 8.40
N CYS A 155 -11.56 4.55 7.39
CA CYS A 155 -11.50 5.45 6.24
C CYS A 155 -12.81 5.43 5.46
N HIS A 156 -13.34 4.24 5.11
CA HIS A 156 -14.57 4.10 4.33
C HIS A 156 -15.78 4.68 5.03
N ARG A 157 -15.88 4.55 6.36
CA ARG A 157 -16.99 5.13 7.14
C ARG A 157 -16.90 6.64 7.24
N LYS A 158 -15.70 7.20 7.43
CA LYS A 158 -15.48 8.65 7.45
C LYS A 158 -15.83 9.27 6.09
N THR A 159 -15.36 8.68 5.00
CA THR A 159 -15.60 9.18 3.65
C THR A 159 -17.02 8.94 3.15
N SER A 160 -17.78 8.03 3.72
CA SER A 160 -19.21 7.87 3.41
C SER A 160 -20.06 9.03 3.98
N THR A 161 -19.59 9.72 5.01
CA THR A 161 -20.24 10.89 5.61
C THR A 161 -19.73 12.19 5.02
N GLU A 162 -18.51 12.22 4.49
CA GLU A 162 -17.92 13.37 3.80
C GLU A 162 -17.94 13.10 2.30
N SER A 163 -18.59 14.01 1.54
CA SER A 163 -18.62 13.88 0.07
C SER A 163 -17.21 14.08 -0.48
N LEU A 164 -16.56 13.00 -0.90
CA LEU A 164 -15.33 13.11 -1.67
C LEU A 164 -15.67 13.65 -3.04
N THR A 165 -15.23 14.86 -3.32
CA THR A 165 -15.19 15.38 -4.69
C THR A 165 -13.96 14.80 -5.35
N ALA A 166 -14.16 13.92 -6.35
CA ALA A 166 -13.04 13.45 -7.16
C ALA A 166 -12.31 14.66 -7.77
N PRO A 167 -10.99 14.78 -7.60
CA PRO A 167 -10.24 15.83 -8.28
C PRO A 167 -10.40 15.67 -9.79
N THR A 168 -10.49 16.80 -10.47
CA THR A 168 -10.40 16.81 -11.93
C THR A 168 -9.06 16.19 -12.31
N PRO A 169 -9.00 15.21 -13.22
CA PRO A 169 -7.74 14.62 -13.63
C PRO A 169 -6.77 15.71 -14.08
N SER A 170 -5.61 15.78 -13.46
CA SER A 170 -4.59 16.80 -13.73
C SER A 170 -3.83 16.58 -15.03
N ALA A 171 -3.97 15.41 -15.64
CA ALA A 171 -3.33 15.06 -16.92
C ALA A 171 -4.39 14.65 -17.95
N PRO A 172 -4.28 15.12 -19.19
CA PRO A 172 -5.18 14.71 -20.27
C PRO A 172 -5.03 13.20 -20.52
N ARG A 173 -6.15 12.50 -20.65
CA ARG A 173 -6.18 11.09 -21.02
C ARG A 173 -5.68 10.91 -22.47
N ALA A 174 -5.21 9.71 -22.80
CA ALA A 174 -4.69 9.42 -24.14
C ALA A 174 -5.67 9.81 -25.29
N GLY A 175 -6.98 9.66 -25.07
CA GLY A 175 -8.02 10.11 -26.00
C GLY A 175 -8.14 11.63 -26.09
N GLU A 176 -7.86 12.36 -25.02
CA GLU A 176 -7.87 13.83 -24.99
C GLU A 176 -6.64 14.40 -25.69
N LEU A 177 -5.49 13.74 -25.59
CA LEU A 177 -4.28 14.08 -26.36
C LEU A 177 -4.50 13.90 -27.87
N LEU A 178 -5.21 12.85 -28.28
CA LEU A 178 -5.61 12.63 -29.68
C LEU A 178 -6.60 13.73 -30.15
N ALA A 179 -7.56 14.11 -29.33
CA ALA A 179 -8.49 15.19 -29.65
C ALA A 179 -7.78 16.55 -29.80
N LEU A 180 -6.79 16.83 -28.93
CA LEU A 180 -5.96 18.05 -29.04
C LEU A 180 -5.15 18.07 -30.34
N SER A 181 -4.62 16.92 -30.80
CA SER A 181 -3.87 16.83 -32.06
C SER A 181 -4.74 16.95 -33.30
N SER A 182 -6.04 16.63 -33.21
CA SER A 182 -7.03 16.71 -34.31
C SER A 182 -7.79 18.03 -34.35
N GLY A 183 -7.54 18.96 -33.42
CA GLY A 183 -8.26 20.23 -33.33
C GLY A 183 -9.73 20.09 -32.90
N THR A 184 -10.14 18.90 -32.43
CA THR A 184 -11.49 18.66 -31.95
C THR A 184 -11.67 19.31 -30.58
N PRO A 185 -12.72 20.12 -30.32
CA PRO A 185 -12.98 20.67 -29.01
C PRO A 185 -13.15 19.56 -27.96
N LEU A 186 -12.40 19.64 -26.86
CA LEU A 186 -12.57 18.72 -25.74
C LEU A 186 -13.99 18.84 -25.17
N PRO A 187 -14.66 17.74 -24.85
CA PRO A 187 -15.92 17.78 -24.12
C PRO A 187 -15.70 18.51 -22.79
N ALA A 188 -16.58 19.45 -22.47
CA ALA A 188 -16.50 20.18 -21.22
C ALA A 188 -16.44 19.18 -20.05
N PRO A 189 -15.56 19.43 -19.06
CA PRO A 189 -15.48 18.54 -17.91
C PRO A 189 -16.86 18.45 -17.25
N SER A 190 -17.28 17.22 -16.95
CA SER A 190 -18.55 16.96 -16.27
C SER A 190 -18.58 17.78 -14.97
N LYS A 191 -19.49 18.77 -14.89
CA LYS A 191 -19.60 19.69 -13.74
C LYS A 191 -20.21 19.04 -12.49
N SER A 192 -20.60 17.80 -12.55
CA SER A 192 -21.18 17.13 -11.38
C SER A 192 -20.10 16.43 -10.57
N PRO A 193 -19.87 16.82 -9.32
CA PRO A 193 -18.98 16.09 -8.45
C PRO A 193 -19.51 14.66 -8.29
N ARG A 194 -18.72 13.67 -8.64
CA ARG A 194 -19.06 12.27 -8.34
C ARG A 194 -18.98 12.08 -6.83
N ILE A 195 -20.13 11.89 -6.21
CA ILE A 195 -20.18 11.44 -4.83
C ILE A 195 -19.72 9.98 -4.82
N LEU A 196 -18.52 9.76 -4.37
CA LEU A 196 -17.96 8.42 -4.21
C LEU A 196 -18.40 7.88 -2.85
N ARG A 197 -19.18 6.81 -2.87
CA ARG A 197 -19.54 6.07 -1.64
C ARG A 197 -18.75 4.78 -1.60
N PRO A 198 -17.69 4.72 -0.78
CA PRO A 198 -16.93 3.49 -0.65
C PRO A 198 -17.79 2.42 0.03
N PRO A 199 -17.65 1.14 -0.36
CA PRO A 199 -18.37 0.06 0.29
C PRO A 199 -17.91 -0.08 1.74
N SER A 200 -18.85 -0.29 2.65
CA SER A 200 -18.59 -0.59 4.05
C SER A 200 -19.16 -1.95 4.48
N ASP A 201 -19.72 -2.69 3.53
CA ASP A 201 -20.19 -4.06 3.71
C ASP A 201 -19.09 -5.10 3.41
N CYS A 202 -19.27 -6.33 3.87
CA CYS A 202 -18.27 -7.39 3.74
C CYS A 202 -17.95 -7.73 2.28
N SER A 203 -18.96 -7.75 1.41
CA SER A 203 -18.82 -8.16 0.01
C SER A 203 -18.05 -7.15 -0.85
N GLY A 204 -17.91 -5.91 -0.39
CA GLY A 204 -17.12 -4.88 -1.08
C GLY A 204 -15.62 -5.16 -1.06
N CYS A 205 -15.15 -5.87 -0.03
CA CYS A 205 -13.72 -6.15 0.18
C CYS A 205 -13.39 -7.65 0.19
N HIS A 206 -14.36 -8.53 0.41
CA HIS A 206 -14.17 -9.99 0.49
C HIS A 206 -14.95 -10.69 -0.62
N ARG A 207 -14.29 -11.64 -1.30
CA ARG A 207 -14.86 -12.51 -2.32
C ARG A 207 -14.44 -13.95 -2.09
#